data_03de839895ee8d73e3e61cd78b9feb41
#
_entry.id   03de839895ee8d73e3e61cd78b9feb41
#
_cell.length_a   1.000
_cell.length_b   1.000
_cell.length_c   1.000
_cell.angle_alpha   90.00
_cell.angle_beta   90.00
_cell.angle_gamma   90.00
#
_symmetry.space_group_name_H-M   'P 1'
#
loop_
_entity.id
_entity.type
_entity.pdbx_description
1 polymer ?
#
loop_
_entity_poly.entity_id
_entity_poly.type
_entity_poly.pdbx_seq_one_letter_code
_entity_poly.pdbx_strand_id
1 'polypeptide(L)'
;MLEFLQNFFTEASFIPHGHCYLWQPSLVWLNIVSDSVIALVYYSIPVILVYFVHKRKDLPFKWILVLFGAFIVSCGTTHIMDVWTLWHPIYWVSSFIKVITAIVSTYTAIALLPIIPQALALPSPSQLEAANLQLKLTLKELANTQTQLIQTEKMSSLGQLVAGIAHEINNPINFIYGNTTLINEYTEDLLNLIALYQKNYPLPVAEIQALSEEIDLDFIQQDLPKILSSMKMGSDRIRNIVLSLRNFSRLDEAEIKEVDIHEGIDSTLVLLQNRLQCIGDHAEIHVIKEYGNLPKVECYPRQLNQVFMNILANAIDALEESVFSSQWSVVSSQRSAVSEKTTDKGQLTTNKLQISIRTEVVNSNQVIIRIADNGCGMTEAVKQKIFEPFFTTKPVGSGTGLGMSISYQIVSKHGGLLKCISAPLQGTEFLIELPIRLKLS
;
A
#
# COMPACT_ATOMS: atom_id res chain seq x y z
N MET A 1 -62.62 50.16 -21.74
CA MET A 1 -61.81 49.46 -20.75
C MET A 1 -62.48 49.45 -19.36
N LEU A 2 -62.99 50.59 -18.86
CA LEU A 2 -63.69 50.60 -17.57
C LEU A 2 -65.05 49.83 -17.59
N GLU A 3 -65.84 49.96 -18.65
CA GLU A 3 -67.06 49.15 -18.82
C GLU A 3 -66.79 47.65 -18.94
N PHE A 4 -65.62 47.23 -19.60
CA PHE A 4 -65.27 45.85 -19.64
C PHE A 4 -64.90 45.30 -18.25
N LEU A 5 -64.17 46.10 -17.43
CA LEU A 5 -63.85 45.75 -16.04
C LEU A 5 -65.04 45.71 -15.11
N GLN A 6 -66.01 46.63 -15.31
CA GLN A 6 -67.26 46.59 -14.57
C GLN A 6 -68.12 45.39 -14.89
N ASN A 7 -68.21 44.97 -16.17
CA ASN A 7 -68.96 43.80 -16.58
C ASN A 7 -68.30 42.49 -16.19
N PHE A 8 -66.94 42.49 -15.89
CA PHE A 8 -66.18 41.32 -15.56
C PHE A 8 -66.59 40.74 -14.19
N PHE A 9 -67.06 41.60 -13.25
CA PHE A 9 -67.48 41.22 -11.91
C PHE A 9 -68.97 41.34 -11.67
N THR A 10 -69.77 41.71 -12.66
CA THR A 10 -71.21 41.85 -12.48
C THR A 10 -71.95 40.57 -12.76
N GLU A 11 -72.80 40.15 -11.82
CA GLU A 11 -73.70 38.98 -11.88
C GLU A 11 -74.96 39.19 -12.76
N ALA A 12 -75.20 40.42 -13.26
CA ALA A 12 -76.51 40.88 -13.74
C ALA A 12 -77.04 40.24 -15.04
N SER A 13 -76.27 39.40 -15.74
CA SER A 13 -76.64 38.87 -17.07
C SER A 13 -76.78 37.37 -17.16
N PHE A 14 -76.32 36.63 -16.16
CA PHE A 14 -76.23 35.18 -16.26
C PHE A 14 -76.99 34.46 -15.13
N ILE A 15 -77.44 33.24 -15.46
CA ILE A 15 -78.17 32.38 -14.49
C ILE A 15 -77.09 31.50 -13.77
N PRO A 16 -77.20 31.35 -12.41
CA PRO A 16 -76.34 30.44 -11.67
C PRO A 16 -76.32 29.01 -12.24
N HIS A 17 -75.18 28.35 -12.26
CA HIS A 17 -75.01 27.01 -12.89
C HIS A 17 -75.90 25.95 -12.17
N GLY A 18 -76.25 26.14 -10.90
CA GLY A 18 -77.20 25.29 -10.18
C GLY A 18 -78.59 25.16 -10.83
N HIS A 19 -79.06 26.19 -11.60
CA HIS A 19 -80.29 26.08 -12.40
C HIS A 19 -80.16 25.05 -13.57
N CYS A 20 -79.01 24.87 -14.11
CA CYS A 20 -78.72 23.83 -15.18
C CYS A 20 -78.95 22.42 -14.62
N TYR A 21 -78.74 22.25 -13.31
CA TYR A 21 -79.01 20.99 -12.61
C TYR A 21 -80.38 20.90 -12.00
N LEU A 22 -81.25 21.83 -12.33
CA LEU A 22 -82.57 21.93 -11.74
C LEU A 22 -82.57 21.86 -10.18
N TRP A 23 -81.45 22.26 -9.58
CA TRP A 23 -81.21 22.19 -8.15
C TRP A 23 -81.43 20.81 -7.53
N GLN A 24 -81.29 19.69 -8.34
CA GLN A 24 -81.39 18.33 -7.83
C GLN A 24 -80.30 18.08 -6.77
N PRO A 25 -80.69 17.83 -5.48
CA PRO A 25 -79.68 17.84 -4.38
C PRO A 25 -78.60 16.83 -4.56
N SER A 26 -78.88 15.63 -5.06
CA SER A 26 -77.90 14.57 -5.28
C SER A 26 -76.84 14.95 -6.33
N LEU A 27 -77.27 15.62 -7.40
CA LEU A 27 -76.34 16.01 -8.50
C LEU A 27 -75.51 17.22 -8.08
N VAL A 28 -76.11 18.19 -7.41
CA VAL A 28 -75.39 19.37 -6.89
C VAL A 28 -74.37 18.97 -5.85
N TRP A 29 -74.68 18.11 -4.90
CA TRP A 29 -73.75 17.66 -3.89
C TRP A 29 -72.67 16.81 -4.46
N LEU A 30 -72.92 15.95 -5.47
CA LEU A 30 -71.91 15.15 -6.14
C LEU A 30 -70.85 16.04 -6.80
N ASN A 31 -71.30 17.10 -7.50
CA ASN A 31 -70.35 18.05 -8.14
C ASN A 31 -69.55 18.84 -7.06
N ILE A 32 -70.20 19.38 -6.05
CA ILE A 32 -69.49 20.11 -4.99
C ILE A 32 -68.47 19.28 -4.29
N VAL A 33 -68.82 18.07 -3.90
CA VAL A 33 -67.86 17.18 -3.19
C VAL A 33 -66.72 16.78 -4.09
N SER A 34 -66.99 16.34 -5.35
CA SER A 34 -65.95 15.94 -6.27
C SER A 34 -65.00 17.07 -6.62
N ASP A 35 -65.47 18.24 -7.01
CA ASP A 35 -64.65 19.37 -7.37
C ASP A 35 -63.89 19.94 -6.16
N SER A 36 -64.52 19.95 -4.96
CA SER A 36 -63.81 20.35 -3.75
C SER A 36 -62.66 19.41 -3.39
N VAL A 37 -62.87 18.10 -3.49
CA VAL A 37 -61.81 17.11 -3.25
C VAL A 37 -60.70 17.23 -4.29
N ILE A 38 -61.03 17.38 -5.57
CA ILE A 38 -60.03 17.57 -6.65
C ILE A 38 -59.23 18.84 -6.38
N ALA A 39 -59.88 19.96 -6.08
CA ALA A 39 -59.21 21.21 -5.76
C ALA A 39 -58.22 21.04 -4.58
N LEU A 40 -58.67 20.42 -3.48
CA LEU A 40 -57.85 20.19 -2.31
C LEU A 40 -56.60 19.37 -2.63
N VAL A 41 -56.78 18.31 -3.38
CA VAL A 41 -55.64 17.46 -3.83
C VAL A 41 -54.71 18.26 -4.73
N TYR A 42 -55.24 19.02 -5.69
CA TYR A 42 -54.46 19.83 -6.63
C TYR A 42 -53.70 20.99 -5.95
N TYR A 43 -54.09 21.47 -4.81
CA TYR A 43 -53.31 22.41 -4.01
C TYR A 43 -52.30 21.72 -3.11
N SER A 44 -52.55 20.48 -2.67
CA SER A 44 -51.63 19.73 -1.85
C SER A 44 -50.38 19.26 -2.61
N ILE A 45 -50.55 18.83 -3.88
CA ILE A 45 -49.44 18.31 -4.71
C ILE A 45 -48.32 19.34 -4.91
N PRO A 46 -48.55 20.60 -5.32
CA PRO A 46 -47.53 21.62 -5.47
C PRO A 46 -46.75 21.90 -4.19
N VAL A 47 -47.43 21.88 -3.03
CA VAL A 47 -46.79 22.07 -1.72
C VAL A 47 -45.74 20.96 -1.49
N ILE A 48 -46.13 19.71 -1.77
CA ILE A 48 -45.23 18.55 -1.68
C ILE A 48 -44.06 18.68 -2.68
N LEU A 49 -44.34 19.09 -3.92
CA LEU A 49 -43.32 19.29 -4.96
C LEU A 49 -42.31 20.38 -4.56
N VAL A 50 -42.79 21.52 -4.07
CA VAL A 50 -41.92 22.61 -3.60
C VAL A 50 -41.07 22.15 -2.42
N TYR A 51 -41.67 21.45 -1.44
CA TYR A 51 -40.91 20.85 -0.33
C TYR A 51 -39.83 19.92 -0.82
N PHE A 52 -40.11 19.03 -1.79
CA PHE A 52 -39.20 18.11 -2.38
C PHE A 52 -38.03 18.81 -3.10
N VAL A 53 -38.36 19.82 -3.93
CA VAL A 53 -37.35 20.62 -4.65
C VAL A 53 -36.45 21.39 -3.69
N HIS A 54 -37.01 21.90 -2.60
CA HIS A 54 -36.26 22.63 -1.59
C HIS A 54 -35.31 21.72 -0.80
N LYS A 55 -35.73 20.49 -0.50
CA LYS A 55 -34.93 19.51 0.25
C LYS A 55 -33.84 18.88 -0.60
N ARG A 56 -34.09 18.58 -1.87
CA ARG A 56 -33.14 17.98 -2.83
C ARG A 56 -32.50 19.06 -3.70
N LYS A 57 -31.29 19.49 -3.32
CA LYS A 57 -30.53 20.51 -4.06
C LYS A 57 -29.87 20.00 -5.34
N ASP A 58 -29.73 18.70 -5.49
CA ASP A 58 -29.05 17.97 -6.56
C ASP A 58 -29.96 17.59 -7.74
N LEU A 59 -31.24 17.95 -7.69
CA LEU A 59 -32.17 17.59 -8.77
C LEU A 59 -31.86 18.33 -10.06
N PRO A 60 -31.73 17.65 -11.19
CA PRO A 60 -31.71 18.29 -12.51
C PRO A 60 -33.10 18.88 -12.80
N PHE A 61 -33.15 19.95 -13.59
CA PHE A 61 -34.38 20.57 -14.09
C PHE A 61 -35.40 20.99 -13.03
N LYS A 62 -34.96 21.52 -11.86
CA LYS A 62 -35.86 21.97 -10.75
C LYS A 62 -37.01 22.89 -11.19
N TRP A 63 -36.73 23.75 -12.15
CA TRP A 63 -37.71 24.72 -12.68
C TRP A 63 -38.91 24.03 -13.34
N ILE A 64 -38.76 22.86 -13.94
CA ILE A 64 -39.88 22.14 -14.56
C ILE A 64 -40.87 21.61 -13.50
N LEU A 65 -40.37 21.19 -12.33
CA LEU A 65 -41.21 20.74 -11.20
C LEU A 65 -42.00 21.90 -10.64
N VAL A 66 -41.43 23.13 -10.61
CA VAL A 66 -42.11 24.32 -10.18
C VAL A 66 -43.20 24.73 -11.22
N LEU A 67 -42.85 24.65 -12.52
CA LEU A 67 -43.80 24.91 -13.59
C LEU A 67 -44.97 23.91 -13.58
N PHE A 68 -44.69 22.64 -13.32
CA PHE A 68 -45.70 21.59 -13.17
C PHE A 68 -46.59 21.85 -11.96
N GLY A 69 -46.00 22.35 -10.87
CA GLY A 69 -46.77 22.84 -9.70
C GLY A 69 -47.72 23.98 -10.03
N ALA A 70 -47.27 24.97 -10.81
CA ALA A 70 -48.10 26.09 -11.27
C ALA A 70 -49.25 25.61 -12.18
N PHE A 71 -49.01 24.65 -13.07
CA PHE A 71 -50.03 24.02 -13.89
C PHE A 71 -51.09 23.33 -13.01
N ILE A 72 -50.69 22.56 -12.01
CA ILE A 72 -51.66 21.86 -11.11
C ILE A 72 -52.47 22.87 -10.29
N VAL A 73 -51.83 23.95 -9.76
CA VAL A 73 -52.55 25.00 -9.04
C VAL A 73 -53.60 25.65 -9.93
N SER A 74 -53.25 25.98 -11.20
CA SER A 74 -54.21 26.60 -12.11
C SER A 74 -55.39 25.68 -12.43
N CYS A 75 -55.16 24.35 -12.58
CA CYS A 75 -56.22 23.36 -12.70
C CYS A 75 -57.10 23.28 -11.44
N GLY A 76 -56.51 23.29 -10.25
CA GLY A 76 -57.26 23.28 -8.99
C GLY A 76 -58.12 24.52 -8.84
N THR A 77 -57.68 25.67 -9.32
CA THR A 77 -58.44 26.92 -9.32
C THR A 77 -59.67 26.86 -10.21
N THR A 78 -59.60 26.16 -11.37
CA THR A 78 -60.79 25.96 -12.22
C THR A 78 -61.89 25.18 -11.50
N HIS A 79 -61.53 24.13 -10.74
CA HIS A 79 -62.50 23.35 -9.94
C HIS A 79 -63.13 24.17 -8.81
N ILE A 80 -62.37 25.05 -8.15
CA ILE A 80 -62.94 25.98 -7.17
C ILE A 80 -63.95 26.90 -7.86
N MET A 81 -63.65 27.40 -9.05
CA MET A 81 -64.55 28.25 -9.81
C MET A 81 -65.81 27.51 -10.29
N ASP A 82 -65.69 26.24 -10.64
CA ASP A 82 -66.84 25.43 -11.03
C ASP A 82 -67.82 25.24 -9.83
N VAL A 83 -67.29 25.01 -8.59
CA VAL A 83 -68.10 25.02 -7.38
C VAL A 83 -68.71 26.42 -7.11
N TRP A 84 -67.91 27.51 -7.25
CA TRP A 84 -68.40 28.87 -6.97
C TRP A 84 -69.51 29.30 -7.91
N THR A 85 -69.43 28.98 -9.21
CA THR A 85 -70.39 29.36 -10.23
C THR A 85 -71.76 28.65 -10.09
N LEU A 86 -71.87 27.66 -9.22
CA LEU A 86 -73.19 27.06 -8.87
C LEU A 86 -74.15 28.06 -8.29
N TRP A 87 -73.65 29.02 -7.52
CA TRP A 87 -74.49 30.06 -6.84
C TRP A 87 -74.27 31.46 -7.43
N HIS A 88 -73.02 31.77 -7.88
CA HIS A 88 -72.63 33.11 -8.33
C HIS A 88 -72.17 33.03 -9.80
N PRO A 89 -73.01 33.59 -10.72
CA PRO A 89 -72.78 33.42 -12.16
C PRO A 89 -71.68 34.34 -12.73
N ILE A 90 -70.44 34.31 -12.13
CA ILE A 90 -69.28 35.11 -12.56
C ILE A 90 -68.52 34.39 -13.66
N TYR A 91 -69.16 34.04 -14.75
CA TYR A 91 -68.57 33.21 -15.83
C TYR A 91 -67.36 33.85 -16.54
N TRP A 92 -67.33 35.19 -16.58
CA TRP A 92 -66.13 35.87 -17.17
C TRP A 92 -64.87 35.57 -16.39
N VAL A 93 -64.92 35.58 -15.05
CA VAL A 93 -63.76 35.23 -14.21
C VAL A 93 -63.39 33.76 -14.40
N SER A 94 -64.35 32.85 -14.40
CA SER A 94 -64.12 31.42 -14.66
C SER A 94 -63.47 31.19 -16.02
N SER A 95 -64.00 31.87 -17.07
CA SER A 95 -63.43 31.75 -18.42
C SER A 95 -62.00 32.30 -18.50
N PHE A 96 -61.70 33.41 -17.83
CA PHE A 96 -60.35 33.95 -17.79
C PHE A 96 -59.36 33.03 -17.08
N ILE A 97 -59.77 32.41 -15.97
CA ILE A 97 -58.93 31.38 -15.28
C ILE A 97 -58.72 30.18 -16.20
N LYS A 98 -59.71 29.72 -16.96
CA LYS A 98 -59.56 28.63 -17.94
C LYS A 98 -58.59 28.99 -19.07
N VAL A 99 -58.55 30.26 -19.52
CA VAL A 99 -57.55 30.73 -20.49
C VAL A 99 -56.15 30.69 -19.91
N ILE A 100 -55.96 31.19 -18.66
CA ILE A 100 -54.64 31.12 -17.99
C ILE A 100 -54.20 29.66 -17.84
N THR A 101 -55.11 28.77 -17.42
CA THR A 101 -54.83 27.34 -17.29
C THR A 101 -54.42 26.74 -18.62
N ALA A 102 -55.09 27.10 -19.72
CA ALA A 102 -54.74 26.62 -21.06
C ALA A 102 -53.32 27.09 -21.50
N ILE A 103 -52.97 28.36 -21.22
CA ILE A 103 -51.64 28.92 -21.52
C ILE A 103 -50.55 28.18 -20.72
N VAL A 104 -50.73 28.06 -19.40
CA VAL A 104 -49.76 27.40 -18.51
C VAL A 104 -49.64 25.92 -18.90
N SER A 105 -50.71 25.24 -19.21
CA SER A 105 -50.72 23.83 -19.67
C SER A 105 -49.94 23.65 -20.96
N THR A 106 -50.22 24.50 -21.96
CA THR A 106 -49.54 24.45 -23.26
C THR A 106 -48.03 24.74 -23.11
N TYR A 107 -47.69 25.76 -22.33
CA TYR A 107 -46.31 26.09 -22.06
C TYR A 107 -45.55 24.94 -21.35
N THR A 108 -46.21 24.31 -20.35
CA THR A 108 -45.65 23.18 -19.62
C THR A 108 -45.41 21.97 -20.55
N ALA A 109 -46.35 21.68 -21.44
CA ALA A 109 -46.22 20.60 -22.41
C ALA A 109 -45.07 20.85 -23.40
N ILE A 110 -44.94 22.06 -23.93
CA ILE A 110 -43.82 22.43 -24.85
C ILE A 110 -42.48 22.38 -24.11
N ALA A 111 -42.44 22.86 -22.86
CA ALA A 111 -41.22 22.87 -22.04
C ALA A 111 -40.70 21.45 -21.70
N LEU A 112 -41.56 20.46 -21.66
CA LEU A 112 -41.20 19.05 -21.41
C LEU A 112 -40.49 18.39 -22.60
N LEU A 113 -40.80 18.80 -23.83
CA LEU A 113 -40.22 18.14 -25.04
C LEU A 113 -38.70 18.10 -25.06
N PRO A 114 -37.96 19.19 -24.81
CA PRO A 114 -36.49 19.16 -24.83
C PRO A 114 -35.88 18.50 -23.58
N ILE A 115 -36.63 18.31 -22.51
CA ILE A 115 -36.14 17.73 -21.25
C ILE A 115 -36.14 16.21 -21.31
N ILE A 116 -37.10 15.59 -21.99
CA ILE A 116 -37.22 14.13 -22.09
C ILE A 116 -35.91 13.49 -22.56
N PRO A 117 -35.29 13.88 -23.69
CA PRO A 117 -34.03 13.27 -24.13
C PRO A 117 -32.88 13.52 -23.15
N GLN A 118 -32.85 14.67 -22.50
CA GLN A 118 -31.83 15.00 -21.49
C GLN A 118 -32.00 14.14 -20.21
N ALA A 119 -33.23 13.93 -19.79
CA ALA A 119 -33.54 13.08 -18.63
C ALA A 119 -33.22 11.58 -18.91
N LEU A 120 -33.47 11.12 -20.14
CA LEU A 120 -33.13 9.78 -20.56
C LEU A 120 -31.62 9.54 -20.72
N ALA A 121 -30.86 10.60 -20.98
CA ALA A 121 -29.38 10.54 -21.06
C ALA A 121 -28.70 10.50 -19.69
N LEU A 122 -29.41 10.73 -18.59
CA LEU A 122 -28.85 10.64 -17.25
C LEU A 122 -28.51 9.18 -16.92
N PRO A 123 -27.29 8.92 -16.42
CA PRO A 123 -26.91 7.57 -16.04
C PRO A 123 -27.78 7.04 -14.90
N SER A 124 -28.19 5.80 -15.00
CA SER A 124 -28.92 5.14 -13.92
C SER A 124 -28.04 4.98 -12.66
N PRO A 125 -28.63 4.89 -11.47
CA PRO A 125 -27.87 4.65 -10.24
C PRO A 125 -26.94 3.43 -10.34
N SER A 126 -27.38 2.36 -10.97
CA SER A 126 -26.58 1.15 -11.19
C SER A 126 -25.39 1.38 -12.13
N GLN A 127 -25.56 2.17 -13.19
CA GLN A 127 -24.46 2.57 -14.07
C GLN A 127 -23.44 3.44 -13.35
N LEU A 128 -23.90 4.36 -12.50
CA LEU A 128 -23.03 5.22 -11.70
C LEU A 128 -22.24 4.42 -10.67
N GLU A 129 -22.89 3.47 -9.99
CA GLU A 129 -22.23 2.55 -9.06
C GLU A 129 -21.18 1.68 -9.75
N ALA A 130 -21.51 1.12 -10.92
CA ALA A 130 -20.58 0.33 -11.73
C ALA A 130 -19.38 1.17 -12.17
N ALA A 131 -19.61 2.39 -12.66
CA ALA A 131 -18.54 3.32 -13.05
C ALA A 131 -17.64 3.71 -11.86
N ASN A 132 -18.23 3.97 -10.69
CA ASN A 132 -17.47 4.26 -9.47
C ASN A 132 -16.63 3.06 -9.00
N LEU A 133 -17.17 1.85 -9.09
CA LEU A 133 -16.42 0.63 -8.76
C LEU A 133 -15.25 0.45 -9.73
N GLN A 134 -15.51 0.58 -11.03
CA GLN A 134 -14.47 0.49 -12.07
C GLN A 134 -13.38 1.54 -11.85
N LEU A 135 -13.75 2.78 -11.56
CA LEU A 135 -12.79 3.86 -11.26
C LEU A 135 -11.93 3.54 -10.05
N LYS A 136 -12.51 3.01 -8.97
CA LYS A 136 -11.77 2.60 -7.76
C LYS A 136 -10.77 1.49 -8.07
N LEU A 137 -11.16 0.49 -8.88
CA LEU A 137 -10.26 -0.59 -9.29
C LEU A 137 -9.09 -0.06 -10.13
N THR A 138 -9.38 0.78 -11.11
CA THR A 138 -8.35 1.39 -11.98
C THR A 138 -7.38 2.29 -11.19
N LEU A 139 -7.90 3.08 -10.24
CA LEU A 139 -7.05 3.90 -9.35
C LEU A 139 -6.12 3.03 -8.49
N LYS A 140 -6.62 1.90 -7.97
CA LYS A 140 -5.81 0.96 -7.19
C LYS A 140 -4.72 0.32 -8.07
N GLU A 141 -5.06 -0.09 -9.28
CA GLU A 141 -4.11 -0.65 -10.24
C GLU A 141 -3.04 0.37 -10.66
N LEU A 142 -3.46 1.61 -10.93
CA LEU A 142 -2.54 2.71 -11.26
C LEU A 142 -1.55 2.99 -10.13
N ALA A 143 -2.04 3.07 -8.89
CA ALA A 143 -1.18 3.28 -7.71
C ALA A 143 -0.17 2.13 -7.53
N ASN A 144 -0.59 0.89 -7.74
CA ASN A 144 0.31 -0.28 -7.70
C ASN A 144 1.38 -0.20 -8.79
N THR A 145 0.99 0.10 -10.03
CA THR A 145 1.92 0.20 -11.18
C THR A 145 2.92 1.34 -10.97
N GLN A 146 2.44 2.51 -10.54
CA GLN A 146 3.32 3.65 -10.25
C GLN A 146 4.37 3.31 -9.19
N THR A 147 3.97 2.59 -8.16
CA THR A 147 4.90 2.19 -7.09
C THR A 147 5.92 1.17 -7.57
N GLN A 148 5.51 0.21 -8.41
CA GLN A 148 6.43 -0.73 -9.05
C GLN A 148 7.46 0.01 -9.93
N LEU A 149 7.01 1.00 -10.71
CA LEU A 149 7.90 1.81 -11.53
C LEU A 149 8.94 2.56 -10.70
N ILE A 150 8.51 3.25 -9.63
CA ILE A 150 9.42 3.97 -8.72
C ILE A 150 10.45 3.01 -8.10
N GLN A 151 10.03 1.82 -7.69
CA GLN A 151 10.94 0.85 -7.09
C GLN A 151 11.90 0.26 -8.13
N THR A 152 11.42 0.00 -9.35
CA THR A 152 12.25 -0.46 -10.47
C THR A 152 13.27 0.60 -10.86
N GLU A 153 12.86 1.87 -10.92
CA GLU A 153 13.73 3.01 -11.20
C GLU A 153 14.80 3.19 -10.12
N LYS A 154 14.42 3.13 -8.83
CA LYS A 154 15.39 3.18 -7.72
C LYS A 154 16.40 2.03 -7.80
N MET A 155 15.94 0.82 -8.10
CA MET A 155 16.84 -0.32 -8.27
C MET A 155 17.71 -0.17 -9.53
N SER A 156 17.18 0.39 -10.60
CA SER A 156 17.95 0.66 -11.83
C SER A 156 19.02 1.71 -11.59
N SER A 157 18.66 2.84 -10.99
CA SER A 157 19.59 3.92 -10.65
C SER A 157 20.69 3.43 -9.68
N LEU A 158 20.29 2.69 -8.63
CA LEU A 158 21.26 2.08 -7.72
C LEU A 158 22.22 1.17 -8.46
N GLY A 159 21.71 0.40 -9.39
CA GLY A 159 22.52 -0.50 -10.18
C GLY A 159 23.57 0.19 -11.05
N GLN A 160 23.19 1.23 -11.80
CA GLN A 160 24.14 2.01 -12.63
C GLN A 160 25.22 2.64 -11.77
N LEU A 161 24.84 3.28 -10.66
CA LEU A 161 25.79 3.86 -9.72
C LEU A 161 26.76 2.80 -9.15
N VAL A 162 26.21 1.65 -8.77
CA VAL A 162 26.99 0.55 -8.20
C VAL A 162 28.00 -0.03 -9.21
N ALA A 163 27.62 -0.22 -10.47
CA ALA A 163 28.54 -0.73 -11.48
C ALA A 163 29.74 0.20 -11.71
N GLY A 164 29.50 1.51 -11.77
CA GLY A 164 30.55 2.52 -11.87
C GLY A 164 31.45 2.58 -10.64
N ILE A 165 30.84 2.70 -9.46
CA ILE A 165 31.54 2.75 -8.17
C ILE A 165 32.30 1.46 -7.90
N ALA A 166 31.75 0.28 -8.25
CA ALA A 166 32.44 -0.99 -8.06
C ALA A 166 33.77 -1.05 -8.84
N HIS A 167 33.81 -0.51 -10.06
CA HIS A 167 35.05 -0.44 -10.84
C HIS A 167 36.07 0.51 -10.21
N GLU A 168 35.62 1.67 -9.74
CA GLU A 168 36.48 2.68 -9.11
C GLU A 168 37.01 2.25 -7.73
N ILE A 169 36.21 1.49 -6.95
CA ILE A 169 36.64 0.95 -5.64
C ILE A 169 37.53 -0.27 -5.82
N ASN A 170 37.28 -1.16 -6.81
CA ASN A 170 38.11 -2.32 -7.04
C ASN A 170 39.55 -1.96 -7.38
N ASN A 171 39.79 -0.85 -8.08
CA ASN A 171 41.15 -0.43 -8.45
C ASN A 171 42.03 -0.19 -7.21
N PRO A 172 41.73 0.74 -6.28
CA PRO A 172 42.58 0.94 -5.09
C PRO A 172 42.63 -0.30 -4.18
N ILE A 173 41.52 -1.05 -4.07
CA ILE A 173 41.49 -2.26 -3.23
C ILE A 173 42.42 -3.35 -3.77
N ASN A 174 42.47 -3.56 -5.08
CA ASN A 174 43.42 -4.51 -5.68
C ASN A 174 44.86 -4.10 -5.42
N PHE A 175 45.19 -2.80 -5.43
CA PHE A 175 46.53 -2.31 -5.06
C PHE A 175 46.82 -2.54 -3.57
N ILE A 176 45.87 -2.24 -2.68
CA ILE A 176 46.03 -2.47 -1.23
C ILE A 176 46.23 -3.95 -0.96
N TYR A 177 45.40 -4.83 -1.55
CA TYR A 177 45.48 -6.27 -1.38
C TYR A 177 46.82 -6.85 -1.87
N GLY A 178 47.23 -6.47 -3.11
CA GLY A 178 48.49 -6.92 -3.67
C GLY A 178 49.71 -6.47 -2.86
N ASN A 179 49.75 -5.20 -2.44
CA ASN A 179 50.79 -4.66 -1.62
C ASN A 179 50.83 -5.30 -0.21
N THR A 180 49.68 -5.51 0.43
CA THR A 180 49.60 -6.17 1.75
C THR A 180 50.14 -7.60 1.69
N THR A 181 49.89 -8.32 0.60
CA THR A 181 50.44 -9.68 0.39
C THR A 181 51.94 -9.65 0.32
N LEU A 182 52.55 -8.76 -0.49
CA LEU A 182 54.02 -8.60 -0.61
C LEU A 182 54.63 -8.14 0.71
N ILE A 183 54.01 -7.17 1.39
CA ILE A 183 54.55 -6.72 2.69
C ILE A 183 54.50 -7.85 3.71
N ASN A 184 53.48 -8.71 3.70
CA ASN A 184 53.43 -9.86 4.60
C ASN A 184 54.60 -10.84 4.32
N GLU A 185 54.86 -11.17 3.06
CA GLU A 185 56.00 -12.03 2.66
C GLU A 185 57.35 -11.42 3.10
N TYR A 186 57.58 -10.14 2.80
CA TYR A 186 58.83 -9.46 3.22
C TYR A 186 58.97 -9.39 4.74
N THR A 187 57.85 -9.18 5.46
CA THR A 187 57.84 -9.15 6.92
C THR A 187 58.19 -10.51 7.50
N GLU A 188 57.62 -11.62 6.97
CA GLU A 188 57.94 -12.98 7.39
C GLU A 188 59.41 -13.28 7.17
N ASP A 189 59.99 -12.90 6.02
CA ASP A 189 61.39 -13.09 5.72
C ASP A 189 62.30 -12.33 6.68
N LEU A 190 61.95 -11.05 6.98
CA LEU A 190 62.73 -10.24 7.92
C LEU A 190 62.63 -10.77 9.36
N LEU A 191 61.44 -11.19 9.79
CA LEU A 191 61.27 -11.77 11.13
C LEU A 191 62.01 -13.09 11.26
N ASN A 192 62.01 -13.93 10.22
CA ASN A 192 62.79 -15.18 10.18
C ASN A 192 64.30 -14.91 10.25
N LEU A 193 64.80 -13.87 9.55
CA LEU A 193 66.19 -13.45 9.61
C LEU A 193 66.55 -12.97 11.02
N ILE A 194 65.72 -12.14 11.64
CA ILE A 194 65.93 -11.65 13.01
C ILE A 194 65.97 -12.81 14.00
N ALA A 195 65.01 -13.74 13.90
CA ALA A 195 64.96 -14.93 14.77
C ALA A 195 66.21 -15.80 14.61
N LEU A 196 66.73 -15.95 13.36
CA LEU A 196 67.94 -16.66 13.10
C LEU A 196 69.20 -15.95 13.72
N TYR A 197 69.27 -14.65 13.62
CA TYR A 197 70.30 -13.84 14.30
C TYR A 197 70.19 -13.97 15.84
N GLN A 198 69.06 -13.83 16.42
CA GLN A 198 68.88 -13.99 17.89
C GLN A 198 69.27 -15.41 18.35
N LYS A 199 69.00 -16.43 17.58
CA LYS A 199 69.33 -17.80 17.89
C LYS A 199 70.90 -18.04 17.84
N ASN A 200 71.59 -17.45 16.84
CA ASN A 200 73.00 -17.66 16.65
C ASN A 200 73.84 -16.68 17.43
N TYR A 201 73.36 -15.54 17.80
CA TYR A 201 74.04 -14.50 18.59
C TYR A 201 73.20 -14.12 19.84
N PRO A 202 73.11 -14.99 20.87
CA PRO A 202 72.30 -14.82 22.05
C PRO A 202 72.77 -13.69 22.95
N LEU A 203 73.97 -13.20 22.79
CA LEU A 203 74.53 -12.04 23.55
C LEU A 203 74.91 -10.96 22.52
N PRO A 204 74.00 -10.08 22.13
CA PRO A 204 74.33 -9.02 21.17
C PRO A 204 75.19 -7.93 21.84
N VAL A 205 75.87 -7.14 21.01
CA VAL A 205 76.63 -5.96 21.48
C VAL A 205 75.69 -4.96 22.11
N ALA A 206 76.19 -4.15 23.09
CA ALA A 206 75.37 -3.24 23.90
C ALA A 206 74.51 -2.27 23.07
N GLU A 207 75.00 -1.83 21.91
CA GLU A 207 74.23 -0.98 20.97
C GLU A 207 72.98 -1.67 20.38
N ILE A 208 73.12 -2.95 19.99
CA ILE A 208 72.03 -3.75 19.45
C ILE A 208 71.01 -4.06 20.56
N GLN A 209 71.49 -4.36 21.78
CA GLN A 209 70.63 -4.63 22.92
C GLN A 209 69.81 -3.38 23.30
N ALA A 210 70.48 -2.23 23.40
CA ALA A 210 69.79 -0.97 23.74
C ALA A 210 68.76 -0.60 22.70
N LEU A 211 69.02 -0.73 21.40
CA LEU A 211 68.07 -0.47 20.34
C LEU A 211 66.91 -1.47 20.35
N SER A 212 67.17 -2.77 20.59
CA SER A 212 66.13 -3.79 20.67
C SER A 212 65.17 -3.53 21.85
N GLU A 213 65.69 -3.07 22.98
CA GLU A 213 64.87 -2.67 24.17
C GLU A 213 64.09 -1.36 23.89
N GLU A 214 64.74 -0.36 23.24
CA GLU A 214 64.12 0.91 22.90
C GLU A 214 62.91 0.76 21.97
N ILE A 215 63.00 -0.11 20.94
CA ILE A 215 61.91 -0.32 20.00
C ILE A 215 60.91 -1.40 20.43
N ASP A 216 61.14 -2.06 21.57
CA ASP A 216 60.38 -3.24 22.02
C ASP A 216 60.26 -4.29 20.90
N LEU A 217 61.43 -4.82 20.46
CA LEU A 217 61.50 -5.73 19.30
C LEU A 217 60.60 -6.96 19.47
N ASP A 218 60.47 -7.49 20.68
CA ASP A 218 59.62 -8.67 20.94
C ASP A 218 58.15 -8.38 20.71
N PHE A 219 57.71 -7.17 21.11
CA PHE A 219 56.36 -6.72 20.84
C PHE A 219 56.11 -6.55 19.32
N ILE A 220 57.02 -5.88 18.60
CA ILE A 220 56.94 -5.71 17.16
C ILE A 220 56.82 -7.06 16.43
N GLN A 221 57.69 -8.02 16.82
CA GLN A 221 57.66 -9.38 16.21
C GLN A 221 56.30 -10.08 16.36
N GLN A 222 55.61 -9.83 17.48
CA GLN A 222 54.30 -10.44 17.75
C GLN A 222 53.12 -9.64 17.16
N ASP A 223 53.24 -8.32 17.09
CA ASP A 223 52.12 -7.45 16.70
C ASP A 223 52.06 -7.17 15.20
N LEU A 224 53.23 -7.02 14.52
CA LEU A 224 53.28 -6.70 13.10
C LEU A 224 52.58 -7.74 12.23
N PRO A 225 52.68 -9.07 12.44
CA PRO A 225 51.87 -10.05 11.71
C PRO A 225 50.39 -9.92 11.94
N LYS A 226 49.95 -9.54 13.14
CA LYS A 226 48.52 -9.32 13.47
C LYS A 226 47.96 -8.11 12.72
N ILE A 227 48.73 -7.01 12.66
CA ILE A 227 48.32 -5.80 11.92
C ILE A 227 48.19 -6.15 10.42
N LEU A 228 49.15 -6.86 9.83
CA LEU A 228 49.10 -7.25 8.42
C LEU A 228 47.93 -8.19 8.13
N SER A 229 47.66 -9.14 9.01
CA SER A 229 46.47 -10.01 8.91
C SER A 229 45.19 -9.23 8.97
N SER A 230 45.08 -8.24 9.88
CA SER A 230 43.91 -7.35 9.98
C SER A 230 43.73 -6.52 8.70
N MET A 231 44.78 -5.95 8.14
CA MET A 231 44.75 -5.20 6.88
C MET A 231 44.29 -6.09 5.70
N LYS A 232 44.78 -7.33 5.61
CA LYS A 232 44.37 -8.30 4.60
C LYS A 232 42.89 -8.63 4.72
N MET A 233 42.41 -8.97 5.94
CA MET A 233 40.98 -9.23 6.20
C MET A 233 40.12 -8.04 5.85
N GLY A 234 40.53 -6.81 6.16
CA GLY A 234 39.81 -5.59 5.80
C GLY A 234 39.66 -5.42 4.29
N SER A 235 40.77 -5.65 3.54
CA SER A 235 40.79 -5.57 2.09
C SER A 235 39.93 -6.65 1.43
N ASP A 236 39.97 -7.88 1.91
CA ASP A 236 39.13 -8.99 1.44
C ASP A 236 37.65 -8.69 1.70
N ARG A 237 37.31 -8.12 2.86
CA ARG A 237 35.96 -7.73 3.20
C ARG A 237 35.42 -6.69 2.22
N ILE A 238 36.17 -5.63 1.92
CA ILE A 238 35.75 -4.58 0.97
C ILE A 238 35.57 -5.21 -0.43
N ARG A 239 36.50 -6.05 -0.88
CA ARG A 239 36.40 -6.75 -2.16
C ARG A 239 35.11 -7.59 -2.25
N ASN A 240 34.80 -8.35 -1.21
CA ASN A 240 33.60 -9.18 -1.16
C ASN A 240 32.29 -8.32 -1.17
N ILE A 241 32.28 -7.19 -0.46
CA ILE A 241 31.16 -6.24 -0.49
C ILE A 241 30.96 -5.71 -1.92
N VAL A 242 32.05 -5.29 -2.60
CA VAL A 242 31.97 -4.74 -3.96
C VAL A 242 31.50 -5.80 -4.96
N LEU A 243 32.02 -7.05 -4.85
CA LEU A 243 31.55 -8.16 -5.69
C LEU A 243 30.06 -8.48 -5.46
N SER A 244 29.64 -8.54 -4.21
CA SER A 244 28.23 -8.78 -3.84
C SER A 244 27.33 -7.67 -4.35
N LEU A 245 27.76 -6.42 -4.22
CA LEU A 245 27.04 -5.26 -4.72
C LEU A 245 26.93 -5.28 -6.26
N ARG A 246 27.99 -5.68 -6.96
CA ARG A 246 27.98 -5.87 -8.42
C ARG A 246 27.02 -7.01 -8.84
N ASN A 247 27.08 -8.14 -8.15
CA ASN A 247 26.19 -9.28 -8.44
C ASN A 247 24.73 -8.95 -8.16
N PHE A 248 24.45 -8.20 -7.11
CA PHE A 248 23.10 -7.70 -6.79
C PHE A 248 22.60 -6.70 -7.83
N SER A 249 23.48 -5.87 -8.36
CA SER A 249 23.22 -4.72 -9.22
C SER A 249 23.29 -5.02 -10.72
N ARG A 250 23.64 -6.24 -11.16
CA ARG A 250 23.79 -6.58 -12.59
C ARG A 250 22.61 -6.04 -13.41
N LEU A 251 22.83 -4.87 -14.02
CA LEU A 251 21.81 -4.00 -14.61
C LEU A 251 21.31 -4.46 -15.97
N ASP A 252 22.20 -5.13 -16.72
CA ASP A 252 21.96 -5.45 -18.13
C ASP A 252 21.19 -6.78 -18.31
N GLU A 253 20.76 -7.41 -17.21
CA GLU A 253 20.15 -8.72 -17.25
C GLU A 253 18.64 -8.66 -17.00
N ALA A 254 17.92 -8.04 -17.93
CA ALA A 254 16.46 -8.23 -18.06
C ALA A 254 16.11 -9.63 -18.59
N GLU A 255 17.14 -10.44 -18.94
CA GLU A 255 17.01 -11.76 -19.55
C GLU A 255 16.94 -12.86 -18.49
N ILE A 256 16.22 -13.93 -18.84
CA ILE A 256 16.17 -15.19 -18.10
C ILE A 256 17.52 -15.88 -18.22
N LYS A 257 18.09 -16.28 -17.09
CA LYS A 257 19.36 -17.00 -17.04
C LYS A 257 19.32 -18.16 -16.06
N GLU A 258 20.11 -19.18 -16.33
CA GLU A 258 20.40 -20.25 -15.37
C GLU A 258 21.42 -19.75 -14.34
N VAL A 259 20.99 -19.60 -13.08
CA VAL A 259 21.83 -19.09 -12.00
C VAL A 259 21.87 -20.04 -10.82
N ASP A 260 22.94 -19.94 -10.04
CA ASP A 260 23.01 -20.53 -8.71
C ASP A 260 22.26 -19.63 -7.71
N ILE A 261 21.19 -20.16 -7.12
CA ILE A 261 20.35 -19.47 -6.14
C ILE A 261 21.15 -19.09 -4.88
N HIS A 262 22.12 -19.91 -4.48
CA HIS A 262 22.93 -19.67 -3.29
C HIS A 262 23.80 -18.41 -3.45
N GLU A 263 24.33 -18.14 -4.64
CA GLU A 263 25.07 -16.89 -4.92
C GLU A 263 24.20 -15.63 -4.68
N GLY A 264 22.92 -15.69 -5.05
CA GLY A 264 21.97 -14.58 -4.84
C GLY A 264 21.69 -14.35 -3.36
N ILE A 265 21.47 -15.43 -2.61
CA ILE A 265 21.23 -15.38 -1.16
C ILE A 265 22.49 -14.86 -0.44
N ASP A 266 23.66 -15.41 -0.75
CA ASP A 266 24.93 -15.03 -0.12
C ASP A 266 25.29 -13.58 -0.41
N SER A 267 25.12 -13.12 -1.66
CA SER A 267 25.31 -11.71 -2.01
C SER A 267 24.39 -10.79 -1.21
N THR A 268 23.14 -11.20 -0.99
CA THR A 268 22.18 -10.43 -0.18
C THR A 268 22.59 -10.38 1.29
N LEU A 269 23.07 -11.51 1.86
CA LEU A 269 23.56 -11.57 3.24
C LEU A 269 24.79 -10.69 3.45
N VAL A 270 25.71 -10.62 2.48
CA VAL A 270 26.87 -9.71 2.55
C VAL A 270 26.42 -8.24 2.59
N LEU A 271 25.41 -7.86 1.80
CA LEU A 271 24.86 -6.50 1.83
C LEU A 271 24.18 -6.15 3.16
N LEU A 272 23.57 -7.13 3.82
CA LEU A 272 22.93 -6.98 5.13
C LEU A 272 23.88 -7.22 6.31
N GLN A 273 25.17 -7.52 6.08
CA GLN A 273 26.14 -7.92 7.09
C GLN A 273 26.27 -6.89 8.24
N ASN A 274 26.19 -5.58 7.93
CA ASN A 274 26.24 -4.54 8.94
C ASN A 274 25.06 -4.60 9.92
N ARG A 275 23.90 -5.07 9.48
CA ARG A 275 22.71 -5.26 10.32
C ARG A 275 22.72 -6.60 11.07
N LEU A 276 23.42 -7.59 10.53
CA LEU A 276 23.57 -8.92 11.16
C LEU A 276 24.60 -8.91 12.28
N GLN A 277 25.61 -8.02 12.19
CA GLN A 277 26.66 -7.87 13.21
C GLN A 277 26.15 -6.98 14.37
N CYS A 278 26.71 -7.23 15.54
CA CYS A 278 26.42 -6.44 16.74
C CYS A 278 26.77 -4.96 16.50
N ILE A 279 25.77 -4.05 16.62
CA ILE A 279 25.96 -2.61 16.59
C ILE A 279 25.46 -2.07 17.94
N GLY A 280 26.40 -1.68 18.81
CA GLY A 280 26.10 -1.21 20.17
C GLY A 280 25.62 -2.34 21.09
N ASP A 281 24.51 -2.12 21.79
CA ASP A 281 23.94 -3.08 22.77
C ASP A 281 23.12 -4.23 22.14
N HIS A 282 23.05 -4.33 20.81
CA HIS A 282 22.27 -5.35 20.12
C HIS A 282 23.05 -6.66 19.97
N ALA A 283 22.43 -7.79 20.28
CA ALA A 283 23.01 -9.12 20.12
C ALA A 283 23.24 -9.43 18.63
N GLU A 284 24.35 -10.10 18.31
CA GLU A 284 24.64 -10.62 16.98
C GLU A 284 23.54 -11.59 16.51
N ILE A 285 23.10 -11.44 15.25
CA ILE A 285 22.16 -12.35 14.60
C ILE A 285 22.92 -13.47 13.93
N HIS A 286 22.74 -14.70 14.40
CA HIS A 286 23.36 -15.87 13.82
C HIS A 286 22.61 -16.34 12.57
N VAL A 287 23.31 -16.44 11.44
CA VAL A 287 22.77 -16.99 10.18
C VAL A 287 23.21 -18.45 10.03
N ILE A 288 22.23 -19.37 10.04
CA ILE A 288 22.46 -20.79 9.80
C ILE A 288 22.08 -21.12 8.36
N LYS A 289 23.04 -21.64 7.58
CA LYS A 289 22.85 -22.03 6.19
C LYS A 289 22.86 -23.54 6.06
N GLU A 290 21.72 -24.10 5.64
CA GLU A 290 21.53 -25.52 5.35
C GLU A 290 21.22 -25.67 3.85
N TYR A 291 22.26 -25.47 3.02
CA TYR A 291 22.12 -25.51 1.59
C TYR A 291 22.12 -26.95 1.07
N GLY A 292 21.03 -27.33 0.40
CA GLY A 292 20.96 -28.56 -0.39
C GLY A 292 21.71 -28.45 -1.71
N ASN A 293 21.92 -29.56 -2.39
CA ASN A 293 22.50 -29.55 -3.73
C ASN A 293 21.45 -29.14 -4.76
N LEU A 294 21.38 -27.83 -5.09
CA LEU A 294 20.46 -27.31 -6.07
C LEU A 294 21.05 -27.29 -7.47
N PRO A 295 20.28 -27.63 -8.51
CA PRO A 295 20.64 -27.32 -9.88
C PRO A 295 20.57 -25.82 -10.13
N LYS A 296 21.17 -25.34 -11.21
CA LYS A 296 20.93 -23.97 -11.68
C LYS A 296 19.47 -23.79 -12.04
N VAL A 297 18.92 -22.64 -11.68
CA VAL A 297 17.50 -22.31 -11.86
C VAL A 297 17.37 -21.20 -12.91
N GLU A 298 16.51 -21.43 -13.90
CA GLU A 298 16.13 -20.39 -14.86
C GLU A 298 15.27 -19.32 -14.19
N CYS A 299 15.76 -18.09 -14.11
CA CYS A 299 15.06 -17.01 -13.47
C CYS A 299 15.50 -15.65 -13.98
N TYR A 300 14.85 -14.60 -13.50
CA TYR A 300 15.32 -13.21 -13.55
C TYR A 300 16.13 -12.93 -12.29
N PRO A 301 17.48 -12.97 -12.32
CA PRO A 301 18.33 -12.98 -11.12
C PRO A 301 18.09 -11.74 -10.23
N ARG A 302 17.97 -10.57 -10.85
CA ARG A 302 17.71 -9.31 -10.16
C ARG A 302 16.39 -9.33 -9.39
N GLN A 303 15.34 -9.91 -9.96
CA GLN A 303 14.03 -9.98 -9.30
C GLN A 303 14.08 -10.93 -8.10
N LEU A 304 14.76 -12.08 -8.23
CA LEU A 304 14.92 -13.00 -7.10
C LEU A 304 15.78 -12.41 -5.98
N ASN A 305 16.87 -11.72 -6.31
CA ASN A 305 17.68 -11.00 -5.32
C ASN A 305 16.86 -9.96 -4.55
N GLN A 306 15.91 -9.30 -5.22
CA GLN A 306 14.95 -8.40 -4.55
C GLN A 306 14.04 -9.15 -3.57
N VAL A 307 13.57 -10.35 -3.91
CA VAL A 307 12.79 -11.21 -3.00
C VAL A 307 13.62 -11.55 -1.76
N PHE A 308 14.87 -12.02 -1.94
CA PHE A 308 15.75 -12.35 -0.83
C PHE A 308 16.03 -11.13 0.06
N MET A 309 16.30 -9.97 -0.53
CA MET A 309 16.51 -8.73 0.20
C MET A 309 15.29 -8.36 1.07
N ASN A 310 14.09 -8.42 0.48
CA ASN A 310 12.87 -8.07 1.21
C ASN A 310 12.60 -9.03 2.38
N ILE A 311 12.77 -10.33 2.17
CA ILE A 311 12.51 -11.33 3.21
C ILE A 311 13.56 -11.26 4.31
N LEU A 312 14.85 -11.21 3.96
CA LEU A 312 15.95 -11.16 4.93
C LEU A 312 15.93 -9.84 5.74
N ALA A 313 15.65 -8.71 5.09
CA ALA A 313 15.50 -7.44 5.79
C ALA A 313 14.32 -7.47 6.79
N ASN A 314 13.19 -8.07 6.42
CA ASN A 314 12.05 -8.24 7.32
C ASN A 314 12.36 -9.19 8.48
N ALA A 315 13.11 -10.26 8.26
CA ALA A 315 13.55 -11.17 9.32
C ALA A 315 14.45 -10.43 10.34
N ILE A 316 15.38 -9.61 9.86
CA ILE A 316 16.24 -8.78 10.73
C ILE A 316 15.39 -7.78 11.52
N ASP A 317 14.46 -7.07 10.88
CA ASP A 317 13.56 -6.13 11.54
C ASP A 317 12.76 -6.80 12.68
N ALA A 318 12.22 -8.02 12.44
CA ALA A 318 11.46 -8.78 13.43
C ALA A 318 12.32 -9.23 14.62
N LEU A 319 13.60 -9.52 14.39
CA LEU A 319 14.55 -9.86 15.43
C LEU A 319 14.95 -8.62 16.25
N GLU A 320 15.22 -7.48 15.60
CA GLU A 320 15.49 -6.20 16.27
C GLU A 320 14.31 -5.80 17.16
N GLU A 321 13.07 -5.91 16.67
CA GLU A 321 11.84 -5.59 17.42
C GLU A 321 11.66 -6.51 18.64
N SER A 322 12.02 -7.79 18.53
CA SER A 322 11.94 -8.76 19.65
C SER A 322 12.86 -8.40 20.81
N VAL A 323 14.03 -7.82 20.55
CA VAL A 323 14.97 -7.35 21.58
C VAL A 323 14.40 -6.14 22.33
N PHE A 324 13.86 -5.17 21.59
CA PHE A 324 13.24 -3.98 22.21
C PHE A 324 12.04 -4.35 23.09
N SER A 325 11.19 -5.27 22.65
CA SER A 325 10.02 -5.70 23.42
C SER A 325 10.39 -6.47 24.69
N SER A 326 11.45 -7.27 24.68
CA SER A 326 11.94 -7.99 25.85
C SER A 326 12.59 -7.06 26.91
N GLN A 327 13.33 -6.05 26.47
CA GLN A 327 13.90 -5.04 27.38
C GLN A 327 12.80 -4.22 28.08
N TRP A 328 11.72 -3.85 27.35
CA TRP A 328 10.61 -3.10 27.94
C TRP A 328 9.85 -3.90 29.00
N SER A 329 9.67 -5.22 28.80
CA SER A 329 9.01 -6.09 29.79
C SER A 329 9.82 -6.26 31.07
N VAL A 330 11.15 -6.29 30.99
CA VAL A 330 12.04 -6.35 32.17
C VAL A 330 12.00 -5.04 32.97
N VAL A 331 12.00 -3.87 32.30
CA VAL A 331 11.92 -2.57 32.96
C VAL A 331 10.55 -2.33 33.61
N SER A 332 9.46 -2.79 33.01
CA SER A 332 8.12 -2.69 33.59
C SER A 332 7.91 -3.63 34.78
N SER A 333 8.52 -4.80 34.77
CA SER A 333 8.48 -5.76 35.90
C SER A 333 9.28 -5.26 37.11
N GLN A 334 10.38 -4.54 36.92
CA GLN A 334 11.15 -3.94 38.02
C GLN A 334 10.44 -2.78 38.70
N ARG A 335 9.49 -2.11 38.05
CA ARG A 335 8.68 -1.05 38.70
C ARG A 335 7.52 -1.59 39.56
N SER A 336 7.17 -2.83 39.43
CA SER A 336 6.07 -3.47 40.20
C SER A 336 6.53 -4.34 41.35
N ALA A 337 7.84 -4.61 41.51
CA ALA A 337 8.38 -5.49 42.53
C ALA A 337 9.16 -4.68 43.60
N VAL A 338 8.43 -3.91 44.40
CA VAL A 338 8.83 -3.61 45.78
C VAL A 338 8.00 -4.53 46.67
N SER A 339 8.46 -5.70 46.89
CA SER A 339 8.35 -6.58 48.04
C SER A 339 8.47 -8.05 47.62
N GLU A 340 9.44 -8.67 48.27
CA GLU A 340 9.67 -10.09 48.48
C GLU A 340 10.88 -10.69 47.79
N LYS A 341 11.92 -10.83 48.65
CA LYS A 341 13.09 -11.67 48.40
C LYS A 341 12.64 -13.16 48.33
N THR A 342 12.87 -13.76 47.20
CA THR A 342 13.17 -15.21 47.14
C THR A 342 14.18 -15.46 46.03
N THR A 343 15.30 -15.99 46.44
CA THR A 343 16.39 -16.51 45.65
C THR A 343 15.93 -17.69 44.82
N ASP A 344 15.76 -17.49 43.53
CA ASP A 344 15.95 -18.59 42.57
C ASP A 344 16.55 -18.00 41.29
N LYS A 345 17.81 -18.38 41.00
CA LYS A 345 18.50 -18.06 39.78
C LYS A 345 17.91 -18.87 38.64
N GLY A 346 16.77 -18.43 38.09
CA GLY A 346 16.31 -18.86 36.81
C GLY A 346 17.31 -18.37 35.75
N GLN A 347 18.08 -19.30 35.16
CA GLN A 347 18.84 -19.04 33.95
C GLN A 347 17.87 -18.47 32.90
N LEU A 348 17.97 -17.17 32.62
CA LEU A 348 17.45 -16.61 31.38
C LEU A 348 18.25 -17.28 30.26
N THR A 349 17.66 -18.27 29.63
CA THR A 349 18.11 -18.75 28.32
C THR A 349 17.92 -17.60 27.36
N THR A 350 18.97 -16.82 27.13
CA THR A 350 19.02 -15.85 26.04
C THR A 350 18.92 -16.66 24.75
N ASN A 351 17.70 -16.80 24.20
CA ASN A 351 17.52 -17.37 22.88
C ASN A 351 18.34 -16.51 21.91
N LYS A 352 19.40 -17.08 21.35
CA LYS A 352 20.23 -16.38 20.36
C LYS A 352 19.35 -15.98 19.20
N LEU A 353 19.47 -14.71 18.76
CA LEU A 353 18.79 -14.24 17.55
C LEU A 353 19.31 -15.02 16.35
N GLN A 354 18.39 -15.60 15.57
CA GLN A 354 18.78 -16.56 14.54
C GLN A 354 17.90 -16.40 13.28
N ILE A 355 18.57 -16.47 12.14
CA ILE A 355 17.94 -16.67 10.82
C ILE A 355 18.44 -18.01 10.29
N SER A 356 17.55 -18.91 9.90
CA SER A 356 17.89 -20.16 9.22
C SER A 356 17.47 -20.11 7.76
N ILE A 357 18.37 -20.57 6.88
CA ILE A 357 18.12 -20.63 5.44
C ILE A 357 18.35 -22.07 5.01
N ARG A 358 17.29 -22.72 4.55
CA ARG A 358 17.34 -24.09 4.05
C ARG A 358 16.92 -24.13 2.60
N THR A 359 17.61 -24.91 1.78
CA THR A 359 17.27 -25.12 0.37
C THR A 359 17.21 -26.59 0.04
N GLU A 360 16.25 -26.98 -0.77
CA GLU A 360 16.07 -28.38 -1.18
C GLU A 360 15.42 -28.49 -2.56
N VAL A 361 15.67 -29.61 -3.26
CA VAL A 361 14.98 -29.94 -4.52
C VAL A 361 13.79 -30.81 -4.21
N VAL A 362 12.64 -30.44 -4.76
CA VAL A 362 11.38 -31.21 -4.63
C VAL A 362 10.91 -31.64 -6.02
N ASN A 363 10.62 -32.94 -6.16
CA ASN A 363 10.04 -33.53 -7.40
C ASN A 363 10.83 -33.29 -8.69
N SER A 364 12.14 -33.27 -8.67
CA SER A 364 13.06 -33.14 -9.83
C SER A 364 12.82 -31.91 -10.74
N ASN A 365 11.85 -31.06 -10.44
CA ASN A 365 11.48 -29.89 -11.26
C ASN A 365 11.25 -28.60 -10.48
N GLN A 366 11.35 -28.64 -9.16
CA GLN A 366 11.13 -27.49 -8.28
C GLN A 366 12.21 -27.42 -7.21
N VAL A 367 12.60 -26.21 -6.86
CA VAL A 367 13.43 -25.89 -5.70
C VAL A 367 12.58 -25.20 -4.64
N ILE A 368 12.85 -25.52 -3.39
CA ILE A 368 12.26 -24.84 -2.23
C ILE A 368 13.38 -24.13 -1.48
N ILE A 369 13.12 -22.86 -1.16
CA ILE A 369 13.97 -22.04 -0.32
C ILE A 369 13.14 -21.64 0.89
N ARG A 370 13.62 -21.99 2.10
CA ARG A 370 13.02 -21.65 3.38
C ARG A 370 13.90 -20.64 4.08
N ILE A 371 13.32 -19.50 4.47
CA ILE A 371 13.99 -18.48 5.28
C ILE A 371 13.15 -18.29 6.53
N ALA A 372 13.71 -18.66 7.67
CA ALA A 372 13.00 -18.58 8.96
C ALA A 372 13.80 -17.75 9.96
N ASP A 373 13.08 -16.92 10.73
CA ASP A 373 13.57 -16.18 11.88
C ASP A 373 12.90 -16.66 13.17
N ASN A 374 13.54 -16.43 14.31
CA ASN A 374 12.96 -16.66 15.63
C ASN A 374 12.53 -15.36 16.32
N GLY A 375 12.06 -14.38 15.55
CA GLY A 375 11.60 -13.07 16.01
C GLY A 375 10.19 -13.09 16.64
N CYS A 376 9.56 -11.91 16.70
CA CYS A 376 8.24 -11.72 17.33
C CYS A 376 7.09 -12.47 16.65
N GLY A 377 7.26 -12.88 15.38
CA GLY A 377 6.21 -13.53 14.60
C GLY A 377 5.02 -12.62 14.30
N MET A 378 3.94 -13.20 13.76
CA MET A 378 2.76 -12.45 13.32
C MET A 378 1.46 -13.09 13.80
N THR A 379 0.47 -12.24 14.09
CA THR A 379 -0.92 -12.68 14.33
C THR A 379 -1.57 -13.14 13.02
N GLU A 380 -2.63 -13.94 13.10
CA GLU A 380 -3.34 -14.42 11.91
C GLU A 380 -3.92 -13.27 11.06
N ALA A 381 -4.39 -12.20 11.71
CA ALA A 381 -4.89 -11.00 11.03
C ALA A 381 -3.80 -10.26 10.22
N VAL A 382 -2.57 -10.25 10.71
CA VAL A 382 -1.41 -9.67 9.99
C VAL A 382 -1.00 -10.60 8.85
N LYS A 383 -0.89 -11.91 9.13
CA LYS A 383 -0.49 -12.93 8.15
C LYS A 383 -1.38 -12.94 6.89
N GLN A 384 -2.69 -12.74 7.04
CA GLN A 384 -3.62 -12.66 5.92
C GLN A 384 -3.40 -11.45 5.02
N LYS A 385 -2.80 -10.37 5.54
CA LYS A 385 -2.63 -9.10 4.84
C LYS A 385 -1.21 -8.80 4.38
N ILE A 386 -0.20 -9.60 4.79
CA ILE A 386 1.22 -9.26 4.49
C ILE A 386 1.54 -9.13 3.00
N PHE A 387 0.76 -9.79 2.13
CA PHE A 387 0.93 -9.70 0.67
C PHE A 387 0.06 -8.61 0.04
N GLU A 388 -0.77 -7.90 0.82
CA GLU A 388 -1.52 -6.75 0.31
C GLU A 388 -0.59 -5.56 0.11
N PRO A 389 -0.68 -4.85 -1.02
CA PRO A 389 0.11 -3.64 -1.25
C PRO A 389 -0.18 -2.59 -0.17
N PHE A 390 0.89 -1.88 0.26
CA PHE A 390 0.86 -0.83 1.28
C PHE A 390 0.55 -1.30 2.71
N PHE A 391 0.35 -2.60 2.94
CA PHE A 391 0.17 -3.11 4.29
C PHE A 391 1.51 -3.16 5.03
N THR A 392 1.58 -2.52 6.19
CA THR A 392 2.75 -2.52 7.07
C THR A 392 2.34 -2.39 8.52
N THR A 393 3.05 -3.07 9.40
CA THR A 393 2.95 -2.92 10.87
C THR A 393 3.95 -1.92 11.41
N LYS A 394 4.89 -1.44 10.59
CA LYS A 394 5.93 -0.48 10.98
C LYS A 394 5.37 0.94 11.08
N PRO A 395 5.98 1.82 11.90
CA PRO A 395 5.60 3.22 12.02
C PRO A 395 5.62 3.96 10.67
N VAL A 396 4.80 5.00 10.56
CA VAL A 396 4.72 5.83 9.35
C VAL A 396 6.10 6.38 8.99
N GLY A 397 6.54 6.11 7.76
CA GLY A 397 7.83 6.54 7.22
C GLY A 397 8.95 5.50 7.31
N SER A 398 8.82 4.43 8.11
CA SER A 398 9.84 3.37 8.24
C SER A 398 9.53 2.10 7.42
N GLY A 399 8.28 1.93 6.98
CA GLY A 399 7.86 0.81 6.14
C GLY A 399 7.02 1.25 4.95
N THR A 400 7.37 0.83 3.73
CA THR A 400 6.58 1.13 2.52
C THR A 400 5.36 0.21 2.36
N GLY A 401 5.33 -0.92 3.06
CA GLY A 401 4.29 -1.96 2.92
C GLY A 401 4.26 -2.65 1.56
N LEU A 402 5.32 -2.54 0.77
CA LEU A 402 5.38 -3.03 -0.62
C LEU A 402 6.31 -4.22 -0.80
N GLY A 403 7.27 -4.41 0.11
CA GLY A 403 8.28 -5.45 -0.06
C GLY A 403 7.70 -6.85 -0.25
N MET A 404 6.72 -7.23 0.56
CA MET A 404 6.13 -8.57 0.50
C MET A 404 5.16 -8.74 -0.68
N SER A 405 4.37 -7.72 -1.02
CA SER A 405 3.50 -7.76 -2.20
C SER A 405 4.30 -7.87 -3.51
N ILE A 406 5.42 -7.17 -3.62
CA ILE A 406 6.35 -7.27 -4.76
C ILE A 406 7.03 -8.65 -4.80
N SER A 407 7.46 -9.16 -3.65
CA SER A 407 8.05 -10.50 -3.57
C SER A 407 7.06 -11.57 -4.03
N TYR A 408 5.80 -11.46 -3.64
CA TYR A 408 4.73 -12.35 -4.10
C TYR A 408 4.54 -12.29 -5.62
N GLN A 409 4.50 -11.09 -6.20
CA GLN A 409 4.36 -10.89 -7.64
C GLN A 409 5.57 -11.44 -8.42
N ILE A 410 6.78 -11.20 -7.92
CA ILE A 410 8.00 -11.72 -8.53
C ILE A 410 7.98 -13.25 -8.55
N VAL A 411 7.73 -13.88 -7.41
CA VAL A 411 7.67 -15.35 -7.32
C VAL A 411 6.56 -15.91 -8.22
N SER A 412 5.38 -15.28 -8.23
CA SER A 412 4.27 -15.68 -9.13
C SER A 412 4.64 -15.54 -10.61
N LYS A 413 5.36 -14.48 -11.01
CA LYS A 413 5.86 -14.28 -12.38
C LYS A 413 6.83 -15.39 -12.80
N HIS A 414 7.56 -15.96 -11.86
CA HIS A 414 8.43 -17.11 -12.09
C HIS A 414 7.68 -18.45 -12.09
N GLY A 415 6.33 -18.43 -12.05
CA GLY A 415 5.53 -19.65 -11.94
C GLY A 415 5.68 -20.38 -10.61
N GLY A 416 6.19 -19.67 -9.60
CA GLY A 416 6.43 -20.16 -8.26
C GLY A 416 5.32 -19.82 -7.26
N LEU A 417 5.53 -20.17 -6.01
CA LEU A 417 4.61 -19.93 -4.90
C LEU A 417 5.36 -19.40 -3.69
N LEU A 418 4.89 -18.30 -3.10
CA LEU A 418 5.40 -17.73 -1.85
C LEU A 418 4.39 -17.95 -0.74
N LYS A 419 4.79 -18.68 0.31
CA LYS A 419 3.99 -18.95 1.51
C LYS A 419 4.63 -18.34 2.75
N CYS A 420 3.82 -18.01 3.73
CA CYS A 420 4.26 -17.53 5.04
C CYS A 420 3.65 -18.40 6.14
N ILE A 421 4.49 -18.91 7.02
CA ILE A 421 4.11 -19.65 8.23
C ILE A 421 4.63 -18.81 9.40
N SER A 422 3.72 -18.35 10.27
CA SER A 422 4.08 -17.52 11.41
C SER A 422 3.03 -17.62 12.49
N ALA A 423 3.48 -17.52 13.74
CA ALA A 423 2.62 -17.38 14.92
C ALA A 423 3.30 -16.42 15.91
N PRO A 424 2.52 -15.72 16.76
CA PRO A 424 3.09 -14.81 17.74
C PRO A 424 4.12 -15.50 18.65
N LEU A 425 5.27 -14.87 18.82
CA LEU A 425 6.41 -15.35 19.60
C LEU A 425 7.05 -16.68 19.13
N GLN A 426 6.72 -17.13 17.92
CA GLN A 426 7.29 -18.35 17.35
C GLN A 426 8.15 -18.06 16.10
N GLY A 427 8.34 -16.78 15.78
CA GLY A 427 9.04 -16.35 14.58
C GLY A 427 8.23 -16.47 13.30
N THR A 428 8.91 -16.33 12.16
CA THR A 428 8.31 -16.39 10.82
C THR A 428 9.15 -17.24 9.90
N GLU A 429 8.50 -18.10 9.11
CA GLU A 429 9.11 -18.84 8.01
C GLU A 429 8.47 -18.44 6.69
N PHE A 430 9.28 -17.98 5.75
CA PHE A 430 8.89 -17.78 4.36
C PHE A 430 9.38 -18.96 3.52
N LEU A 431 8.46 -19.52 2.74
CA LEU A 431 8.70 -20.65 1.86
C LEU A 431 8.51 -20.18 0.42
N ILE A 432 9.59 -20.25 -0.37
CA ILE A 432 9.64 -19.87 -1.77
C ILE A 432 9.77 -21.14 -2.59
N GLU A 433 8.76 -21.48 -3.38
CA GLU A 433 8.78 -22.60 -4.33
C GLU A 433 9.04 -22.03 -5.74
N LEU A 434 10.03 -22.52 -6.45
CA LEU A 434 10.37 -22.08 -7.81
C LEU A 434 10.54 -23.26 -8.73
N PRO A 435 10.05 -23.20 -9.96
CA PRO A 435 10.40 -24.20 -10.98
C PRO A 435 11.87 -24.06 -11.37
N ILE A 436 12.55 -25.18 -11.65
CA ILE A 436 13.95 -25.18 -12.13
C ILE A 436 14.02 -24.56 -13.52
N ARG A 437 13.01 -24.78 -14.35
CA ARG A 437 12.88 -24.17 -15.69
C ARG A 437 11.59 -23.37 -15.77
N LEU A 438 11.69 -22.13 -16.29
CA LEU A 438 10.54 -21.30 -16.52
C LEU A 438 9.68 -21.89 -17.66
N LYS A 439 8.39 -22.12 -17.41
CA LYS A 439 7.43 -22.33 -18.46
C LYS A 439 7.08 -20.97 -19.07
N LEU A 440 7.68 -20.61 -20.18
CA LEU A 440 7.24 -19.47 -20.98
C LEU A 440 5.81 -19.77 -21.48
N SER A 441 4.82 -19.07 -20.93
CA SER A 441 3.42 -19.11 -21.38
C SER A 441 3.22 -18.12 -22.52
#